data_9814cb21087e0c1e174ff85ef34c799f
#
_entry.id   9814cb21087e0c1e174ff85ef34c799f
#
_cell.length_a   1.000
_cell.length_b   1.000
_cell.length_c   1.000
_cell.angle_alpha   90.00
_cell.angle_beta   90.00
_cell.angle_gamma   90.00
#
_symmetry.space_group_name_H-M   'P 1'
#
loop_
_entity.id
_entity.type
_entity.pdbx_description
1 polymer ?
#
loop_
_entity_poly.entity_id
_entity_poly.type
_entity_poly.pdbx_seq_one_letter_code
_entity_poly.pdbx_strand_id
1 'polypeptide(L)'
;MFEDLPSPQGLSYHSLRESRRMTFMDNAFVNHALEGAAKRTLTHLTGSEDTLKLLYLQPDRALFLAENRRIILKVYTAGTALQHEYATAQKAASIGVPIAKMLGLEAGPPAVLAMEQVLGHPLSSRNPFAAKEAGRYLQRLHTLGAHPPFSGGQQQWDAFISWWENEEIEKVKRLGVLDPLHMSQLQEQFDHLQPLLAQRPIVLLHGDLQTAHILVDPQTEQVLAFLDFADAQPGDPLVDIAVLTLWDPELTDFLLEGYSDIANTEETKLVLSLYRLLRHLAEIPWLLERGFKALAERNMAALKDSLSASHHSRALPRMGEHASGESG
;
A
#
# COMPACT_ATOMS: atom_id res chain seq x y z
N MET A 1 21.05 2.02 -25.96
CA MET A 1 20.71 0.59 -25.82
C MET A 1 20.29 0.39 -24.35
N PHE A 2 19.13 0.98 -23.98
CA PHE A 2 18.51 0.93 -22.64
C PHE A 2 16.97 0.81 -22.79
N GLU A 3 16.52 -0.15 -23.63
CA GLU A 3 15.09 -0.24 -24.02
C GLU A 3 14.28 -1.32 -23.28
N ASP A 4 14.84 -2.10 -22.35
CA ASP A 4 14.11 -3.19 -21.68
C ASP A 4 14.40 -3.30 -20.18
N LEU A 5 14.28 -2.21 -19.41
CA LEU A 5 14.12 -2.35 -17.97
C LEU A 5 12.63 -2.31 -17.64
N PRO A 6 12.05 -3.34 -16.98
CA PRO A 6 10.69 -3.29 -16.51
C PRO A 6 10.56 -2.12 -15.52
N SER A 7 9.53 -1.29 -15.73
CA SER A 7 9.24 -0.18 -14.84
C SER A 7 9.05 -0.71 -13.39
N PRO A 8 9.35 0.11 -12.35
CA PRO A 8 9.23 -0.28 -10.94
C PRO A 8 7.84 -0.79 -10.51
N GLN A 9 6.87 -0.67 -11.39
CA GLN A 9 5.48 -1.10 -11.21
C GLN A 9 5.21 -2.55 -11.63
N GLY A 10 6.19 -3.41 -11.55
CA GLY A 10 6.15 -4.75 -12.16
C GLY A 10 4.94 -5.62 -11.89
N LEU A 11 3.98 -5.30 -11.05
CA LEU A 11 2.88 -6.22 -10.75
C LEU A 11 1.49 -5.60 -10.51
N SER A 12 1.33 -4.34 -10.06
CA SER A 12 -0.02 -3.82 -9.80
C SER A 12 -0.53 -2.79 -10.81
N TYR A 13 0.34 -1.97 -11.37
CA TYR A 13 -0.04 -0.87 -12.26
C TYR A 13 -0.09 -1.22 -13.76
N HIS A 14 0.73 -2.15 -14.24
CA HIS A 14 0.79 -2.49 -15.68
C HIS A 14 -0.26 -3.48 -16.14
N SER A 15 -0.73 -4.40 -15.31
CA SER A 15 -1.83 -5.32 -15.68
C SER A 15 -3.16 -4.61 -15.97
N LEU A 16 -3.24 -3.33 -15.61
CA LEU A 16 -4.46 -2.51 -15.72
C LEU A 16 -4.57 -1.69 -17.01
N ARG A 17 -3.51 -1.59 -17.84
CA ARG A 17 -3.59 -0.88 -19.13
C ARG A 17 -4.28 -1.67 -20.25
N GLU A 18 -4.32 -2.98 -20.18
CA GLU A 18 -4.94 -3.81 -21.23
C GLU A 18 -6.46 -4.04 -21.08
N SER A 19 -7.05 -3.73 -19.92
CA SER A 19 -8.48 -3.99 -19.67
C SER A 19 -9.46 -2.95 -20.23
N ARG A 20 -9.06 -2.12 -21.18
CA ARG A 20 -9.85 -0.97 -21.68
C ARG A 20 -10.99 -1.28 -22.66
N ARG A 21 -11.48 -2.49 -22.83
CA ARG A 21 -12.72 -2.78 -23.60
C ARG A 21 -13.29 -4.17 -23.29
N MET A 22 -13.80 -4.40 -22.09
CA MET A 22 -14.70 -5.53 -21.92
C MET A 22 -16.15 -5.04 -21.84
N THR A 23 -17.01 -5.54 -22.72
CA THR A 23 -18.45 -5.34 -22.71
C THR A 23 -19.10 -6.14 -21.57
N PHE A 24 -20.36 -5.85 -21.22
CA PHE A 24 -21.10 -6.54 -20.15
C PHE A 24 -21.16 -8.09 -20.33
N MET A 25 -21.10 -8.59 -21.57
CA MET A 25 -21.05 -10.04 -21.87
C MET A 25 -19.70 -10.66 -21.49
N ASP A 26 -18.59 -9.91 -21.65
CA ASP A 26 -17.24 -10.39 -21.30
C ASP A 26 -17.11 -10.54 -19.79
N ASN A 27 -17.73 -9.66 -18.98
CA ASN A 27 -17.69 -9.75 -17.52
C ASN A 27 -18.38 -11.02 -16.97
N ALA A 28 -19.47 -11.48 -17.56
CA ALA A 28 -20.15 -12.71 -17.13
C ALA A 28 -19.30 -13.95 -17.44
N PHE A 29 -18.64 -13.98 -18.59
CA PHE A 29 -17.75 -15.08 -18.98
C PHE A 29 -16.49 -15.12 -18.10
N VAL A 30 -15.86 -13.97 -17.84
CA VAL A 30 -14.70 -13.86 -16.97
C VAL A 30 -15.04 -14.30 -15.54
N ASN A 31 -16.18 -13.83 -15.01
CA ASN A 31 -16.65 -14.24 -13.68
C ASN A 31 -16.81 -15.75 -13.58
N HIS A 32 -17.44 -16.39 -14.60
CA HIS A 32 -17.62 -17.84 -14.61
C HIS A 32 -16.29 -18.62 -14.67
N ALA A 33 -15.30 -18.12 -15.43
CA ALA A 33 -13.98 -18.71 -15.50
C ALA A 33 -13.22 -18.60 -14.15
N LEU A 34 -13.27 -17.44 -13.50
CA LEU A 34 -12.65 -17.21 -12.19
C LEU A 34 -13.33 -18.04 -11.09
N GLU A 35 -14.65 -18.11 -11.07
CA GLU A 35 -15.41 -18.96 -10.15
C GLU A 35 -15.12 -20.45 -10.36
N GLY A 36 -15.03 -20.88 -11.62
CA GLY A 36 -14.69 -22.26 -11.95
C GLY A 36 -13.27 -22.64 -11.48
N ALA A 37 -12.31 -21.73 -11.57
CA ALA A 37 -10.96 -21.93 -11.03
C ALA A 37 -11.00 -22.05 -9.49
N ALA A 38 -11.69 -21.13 -8.82
CA ALA A 38 -11.87 -21.17 -7.37
C ALA A 38 -12.48 -22.49 -6.88
N LYS A 39 -13.54 -22.98 -7.56
CA LYS A 39 -14.20 -24.26 -7.23
C LYS A 39 -13.24 -25.44 -7.38
N ARG A 40 -12.49 -25.51 -8.48
CA ARG A 40 -11.51 -26.60 -8.70
C ARG A 40 -10.44 -26.61 -7.60
N THR A 41 -9.84 -25.44 -7.29
CA THR A 41 -8.84 -25.34 -6.25
C THR A 41 -9.41 -25.71 -4.89
N LEU A 42 -10.63 -25.27 -4.55
CA LEU A 42 -11.29 -25.65 -3.30
C LEU A 42 -11.51 -27.15 -3.20
N THR A 43 -12.02 -27.76 -4.27
CA THR A 43 -12.24 -29.23 -4.33
C THR A 43 -10.94 -29.99 -4.19
N HIS A 44 -9.86 -29.53 -4.84
CA HIS A 44 -8.54 -30.13 -4.71
C HIS A 44 -8.00 -30.07 -3.27
N LEU A 45 -8.15 -28.93 -2.60
CA LEU A 45 -7.68 -28.71 -1.23
C LEU A 45 -8.51 -29.47 -0.18
N THR A 46 -9.82 -29.63 -0.41
CA THR A 46 -10.75 -30.10 0.62
C THR A 46 -11.40 -31.46 0.33
N GLY A 47 -11.23 -31.96 -0.88
CA GLY A 47 -11.86 -33.21 -1.36
C GLY A 47 -13.37 -33.10 -1.62
N SER A 48 -13.97 -31.91 -1.54
CA SER A 48 -15.42 -31.72 -1.74
C SER A 48 -15.75 -30.36 -2.33
N GLU A 49 -16.88 -30.30 -3.02
CA GLU A 49 -17.46 -29.04 -3.49
C GLU A 49 -18.07 -28.26 -2.31
N ASP A 50 -18.05 -26.94 -2.39
CA ASP A 50 -18.72 -26.01 -1.50
C ASP A 50 -19.27 -24.83 -2.29
N THR A 51 -20.26 -24.15 -1.70
CA THR A 51 -20.82 -22.93 -2.28
C THR A 51 -19.86 -21.78 -2.08
N LEU A 52 -19.55 -21.05 -3.16
CA LEU A 52 -18.72 -19.86 -3.12
C LEU A 52 -19.61 -18.62 -3.12
N LYS A 53 -19.35 -17.74 -2.15
CA LYS A 53 -19.91 -16.39 -2.12
C LYS A 53 -18.90 -15.44 -2.73
N LEU A 54 -19.30 -14.73 -3.77
CA LEU A 54 -18.50 -13.66 -4.35
C LEU A 54 -18.45 -12.47 -3.37
N LEU A 55 -17.27 -12.08 -2.97
CA LEU A 55 -17.02 -10.91 -2.11
C LEU A 55 -16.63 -9.68 -2.93
N TYR A 56 -15.85 -9.88 -4.01
CA TYR A 56 -15.31 -8.81 -4.82
C TYR A 56 -15.05 -9.29 -6.25
N LEU A 57 -15.29 -8.43 -7.25
CA LEU A 57 -15.06 -8.71 -8.66
C LEU A 57 -14.49 -7.50 -9.38
N GLN A 58 -13.42 -7.73 -10.14
CA GLN A 58 -12.89 -6.83 -11.16
C GLN A 58 -12.67 -7.61 -12.47
N PRO A 59 -12.38 -6.94 -13.59
CA PRO A 59 -12.19 -7.62 -14.86
C PRO A 59 -11.08 -8.68 -14.88
N ASP A 60 -10.05 -8.52 -14.04
CA ASP A 60 -8.87 -9.37 -13.98
C ASP A 60 -8.76 -10.21 -12.70
N ARG A 61 -9.68 -10.03 -11.73
CA ARG A 61 -9.59 -10.69 -10.42
C ARG A 61 -10.93 -10.83 -9.71
N ALA A 62 -11.03 -11.85 -8.87
CA ALA A 62 -12.17 -12.04 -7.98
C ALA A 62 -11.72 -12.53 -6.60
N LEU A 63 -12.54 -12.25 -5.59
CA LEU A 63 -12.39 -12.78 -4.24
C LEU A 63 -13.65 -13.55 -3.87
N PHE A 64 -13.50 -14.81 -3.52
CA PHE A 64 -14.57 -15.69 -3.09
C PHE A 64 -14.38 -16.16 -1.64
N LEU A 65 -15.48 -16.43 -0.99
CA LEU A 65 -15.54 -17.05 0.34
C LEU A 65 -16.28 -18.39 0.25
N ALA A 66 -15.64 -19.46 0.67
CA ALA A 66 -16.27 -20.72 1.00
C ALA A 66 -16.71 -20.67 2.47
N GLU A 67 -17.98 -20.26 2.72
CA GLU A 67 -18.47 -19.89 4.06
C GLU A 67 -18.38 -21.05 5.07
N ASN A 68 -18.78 -22.26 4.66
CA ASN A 68 -18.79 -23.42 5.54
C ASN A 68 -17.38 -23.83 6.02
N ARG A 69 -16.34 -23.44 5.28
CA ARG A 69 -14.93 -23.80 5.54
C ARG A 69 -14.10 -22.64 6.02
N ARG A 70 -14.64 -21.41 5.95
CA ARG A 70 -13.90 -20.18 6.23
C ARG A 70 -12.62 -20.09 5.40
N ILE A 71 -12.73 -20.36 4.09
CA ILE A 71 -11.62 -20.27 3.14
C ILE A 71 -11.88 -19.10 2.20
N ILE A 72 -10.90 -18.22 2.09
CA ILE A 72 -10.84 -17.15 1.10
C ILE A 72 -10.04 -17.65 -0.11
N LEU A 73 -10.57 -17.38 -1.30
CA LEU A 73 -9.94 -17.71 -2.59
C LEU A 73 -9.75 -16.40 -3.37
N LYS A 74 -8.52 -15.95 -3.48
CA LYS A 74 -8.12 -14.88 -4.40
C LYS A 74 -7.84 -15.50 -5.77
N VAL A 75 -8.51 -15.01 -6.81
CA VAL A 75 -8.38 -15.54 -8.17
C VAL A 75 -7.99 -14.41 -9.10
N TYR A 76 -6.90 -14.59 -9.82
CA TYR A 76 -6.39 -13.62 -10.79
C TYR A 76 -6.24 -14.27 -12.16
N THR A 77 -6.57 -13.53 -13.22
CA THR A 77 -6.37 -14.01 -14.60
C THR A 77 -4.89 -14.21 -14.91
N ALA A 78 -3.98 -13.43 -14.30
CA ALA A 78 -2.53 -13.60 -14.38
C ALA A 78 -1.94 -13.97 -13.02
N GLY A 79 -1.04 -14.96 -12.97
CA GLY A 79 -0.60 -15.60 -11.72
C GLY A 79 0.56 -14.91 -11.00
N THR A 80 1.29 -13.99 -11.63
CA THR A 80 2.54 -13.43 -11.08
C THR A 80 2.33 -12.68 -9.75
N ALA A 81 1.27 -11.89 -9.64
CA ALA A 81 0.96 -11.16 -8.41
C ALA A 81 0.65 -12.09 -7.22
N LEU A 82 -0.12 -13.17 -7.45
CA LEU A 82 -0.42 -14.14 -6.38
C LEU A 82 0.79 -14.98 -5.98
N GLN A 83 1.69 -15.29 -6.91
CA GLN A 83 2.96 -15.96 -6.59
C GLN A 83 3.84 -15.07 -5.72
N HIS A 84 3.91 -13.77 -6.05
CA HIS A 84 4.64 -12.77 -5.29
C HIS A 84 4.04 -12.60 -3.88
N GLU A 85 2.72 -12.43 -3.78
CA GLU A 85 1.99 -12.36 -2.51
C GLU A 85 2.25 -13.58 -1.64
N TYR A 86 2.09 -14.79 -2.20
CA TYR A 86 2.32 -16.04 -1.48
C TYR A 86 3.75 -16.15 -0.93
N ALA A 87 4.74 -15.87 -1.77
CA ALA A 87 6.15 -15.95 -1.38
C ALA A 87 6.51 -14.92 -0.29
N THR A 88 6.01 -13.69 -0.42
CA THR A 88 6.25 -12.62 0.57
C THR A 88 5.57 -12.92 1.89
N ALA A 89 4.30 -13.33 1.86
CA ALA A 89 3.57 -13.70 3.08
C ALA A 89 4.26 -14.85 3.82
N GLN A 90 4.75 -15.88 3.13
CA GLN A 90 5.49 -16.96 3.77
C GLN A 90 6.79 -16.49 4.42
N LYS A 91 7.53 -15.57 3.78
CA LYS A 91 8.72 -14.96 4.39
C LYS A 91 8.36 -14.16 5.63
N ALA A 92 7.30 -13.34 5.58
CA ALA A 92 6.80 -12.58 6.72
C ALA A 92 6.43 -13.52 7.89
N ALA A 93 5.72 -14.61 7.61
CA ALA A 93 5.38 -15.61 8.61
C ALA A 93 6.61 -16.26 9.26
N SER A 94 7.65 -16.54 8.47
CA SER A 94 8.88 -17.20 8.96
C SER A 94 9.65 -16.39 10.00
N ILE A 95 9.44 -15.07 10.04
CA ILE A 95 10.03 -14.14 11.02
C ILE A 95 9.02 -13.71 12.10
N GLY A 96 7.86 -14.38 12.17
CA GLY A 96 6.86 -14.16 13.21
C GLY A 96 5.96 -12.94 13.00
N VAL A 97 5.79 -12.47 11.76
CA VAL A 97 4.71 -11.56 11.40
C VAL A 97 3.43 -12.38 11.25
N PRO A 98 2.34 -12.05 11.95
CA PRO A 98 1.08 -12.78 11.82
C PRO A 98 0.48 -12.55 10.44
N ILE A 99 0.11 -13.63 9.75
CA ILE A 99 -0.56 -13.61 8.44
C ILE A 99 -1.76 -14.55 8.44
N ALA A 100 -2.68 -14.39 7.49
CA ALA A 100 -3.66 -15.42 7.20
C ALA A 100 -2.95 -16.71 6.80
N LYS A 101 -3.34 -17.85 7.37
CA LYS A 101 -2.71 -19.13 7.03
C LYS A 101 -2.96 -19.46 5.56
N MET A 102 -1.88 -19.56 4.80
CA MET A 102 -1.91 -19.93 3.40
C MET A 102 -2.16 -21.44 3.26
N LEU A 103 -3.19 -21.82 2.50
CA LEU A 103 -3.61 -23.22 2.30
C LEU A 103 -3.04 -23.79 1.02
N GLY A 104 -2.81 -22.97 0.00
CA GLY A 104 -2.22 -23.36 -1.26
C GLY A 104 -2.25 -22.29 -2.33
N LEU A 105 -1.42 -22.47 -3.35
CA LEU A 105 -1.34 -21.62 -4.53
C LEU A 105 -1.40 -22.51 -5.79
N GLU A 106 -2.37 -22.28 -6.65
CA GLU A 106 -2.39 -22.81 -8.02
C GLU A 106 -1.95 -21.71 -9.00
N ALA A 107 -0.81 -21.89 -9.62
CA ALA A 107 -0.13 -20.86 -10.41
C ALA A 107 -0.59 -20.77 -11.88
N GLY A 108 -1.60 -21.53 -12.29
CA GLY A 108 -2.14 -21.52 -13.67
C GLY A 108 -2.93 -20.26 -13.99
N PRO A 109 -3.23 -19.97 -15.28
CA PRO A 109 -4.22 -18.98 -15.67
C PRO A 109 -5.65 -19.60 -15.70
N PRO A 110 -6.62 -19.16 -14.89
CA PRO A 110 -6.47 -18.24 -13.75
C PRO A 110 -5.71 -18.86 -12.58
N ALA A 111 -4.87 -18.03 -11.91
CA ALA A 111 -4.20 -18.43 -10.69
C ALA A 111 -5.12 -18.28 -9.48
N VAL A 112 -4.95 -19.14 -8.49
CA VAL A 112 -5.76 -19.13 -7.26
C VAL A 112 -4.88 -19.24 -6.03
N LEU A 113 -5.02 -18.28 -5.12
CA LEU A 113 -4.42 -18.33 -3.79
C LEU A 113 -5.54 -18.61 -2.78
N ALA A 114 -5.41 -19.71 -2.04
CA ALA A 114 -6.33 -20.09 -0.99
C ALA A 114 -5.71 -19.82 0.38
N MET A 115 -6.50 -19.21 1.29
CA MET A 115 -6.08 -18.89 2.65
C MET A 115 -7.25 -19.06 3.64
N GLU A 116 -6.95 -19.26 4.92
CA GLU A 116 -7.97 -19.25 5.97
C GLU A 116 -8.55 -17.84 6.13
N GLN A 117 -9.87 -17.75 6.32
CA GLN A 117 -10.53 -16.50 6.68
C GLN A 117 -10.16 -16.12 8.11
N VAL A 118 -9.56 -14.96 8.28
CA VAL A 118 -9.31 -14.37 9.60
C VAL A 118 -10.52 -13.53 10.01
N LEU A 119 -11.08 -13.80 11.18
CA LEU A 119 -12.20 -13.02 11.72
C LEU A 119 -11.67 -11.96 12.69
N GLY A 120 -11.71 -10.71 12.28
CA GLY A 120 -11.27 -9.56 13.04
C GLY A 120 -11.88 -8.28 12.45
N HIS A 121 -11.59 -7.16 13.09
CA HIS A 121 -11.92 -5.84 12.54
C HIS A 121 -10.63 -5.12 12.09
N PRO A 122 -10.74 -4.15 11.16
CA PRO A 122 -9.61 -3.34 10.76
C PRO A 122 -8.96 -2.61 11.94
N LEU A 123 -7.63 -2.44 11.88
CA LEU A 123 -6.89 -1.60 12.82
C LEU A 123 -7.42 -0.15 12.79
N SER A 124 -7.43 0.51 13.96
CA SER A 124 -7.80 1.93 14.08
C SER A 124 -7.10 2.55 15.29
N SER A 125 -7.11 3.89 15.40
CA SER A 125 -6.60 4.63 16.56
C SER A 125 -7.33 4.29 17.88
N ARG A 126 -8.51 3.67 17.78
CA ARG A 126 -9.27 3.15 18.94
C ARG A 126 -8.65 1.90 19.57
N ASN A 127 -7.67 1.29 18.91
CA ASN A 127 -6.96 0.09 19.36
C ASN A 127 -5.46 0.40 19.58
N PRO A 128 -5.09 1.24 20.56
CA PRO A 128 -3.70 1.69 20.73
C PRO A 128 -2.74 0.54 21.03
N PHE A 129 -3.18 -0.50 21.73
CA PHE A 129 -2.37 -1.69 21.99
C PHE A 129 -2.05 -2.43 20.68
N ALA A 130 -3.08 -2.70 19.86
CA ALA A 130 -2.90 -3.33 18.54
C ALA A 130 -2.04 -2.47 17.61
N ALA A 131 -2.16 -1.14 17.66
CA ALA A 131 -1.34 -0.25 16.86
C ALA A 131 0.14 -0.33 17.21
N LYS A 132 0.48 -0.37 18.50
CA LYS A 132 1.86 -0.61 18.97
C LYS A 132 2.37 -1.99 18.56
N GLU A 133 1.53 -3.01 18.66
CA GLU A 133 1.86 -4.36 18.24
C GLU A 133 2.08 -4.42 16.72
N ALA A 134 1.23 -3.77 15.93
CA ALA A 134 1.39 -3.64 14.48
C ALA A 134 2.72 -2.94 14.12
N GLY A 135 3.11 -1.90 14.84
CA GLY A 135 4.42 -1.26 14.70
C GLY A 135 5.59 -2.23 14.90
N ARG A 136 5.52 -3.10 15.92
CA ARG A 136 6.57 -4.14 16.16
C ARG A 136 6.61 -5.18 15.03
N TYR A 137 5.45 -5.60 14.52
CA TYR A 137 5.41 -6.56 13.42
C TYR A 137 5.88 -5.93 12.10
N LEU A 138 5.56 -4.66 11.87
CA LEU A 138 6.06 -3.92 10.73
C LEU A 138 7.59 -3.75 10.79
N GLN A 139 8.15 -3.43 11.96
CA GLN A 139 9.59 -3.42 12.15
C GLN A 139 10.24 -4.77 11.82
N ARG A 140 9.62 -5.89 12.25
CA ARG A 140 10.09 -7.23 11.87
C ARG A 140 10.02 -7.44 10.36
N LEU A 141 8.91 -7.11 9.70
CA LEU A 141 8.79 -7.21 8.25
C LEU A 141 9.95 -6.49 7.54
N HIS A 142 10.25 -5.29 7.99
CA HIS A 142 11.31 -4.46 7.44
C HIS A 142 12.73 -5.00 7.70
N THR A 143 12.92 -5.94 8.64
CA THR A 143 14.23 -6.63 8.80
C THR A 143 14.54 -7.60 7.66
N LEU A 144 13.54 -8.00 6.84
CA LEU A 144 13.79 -8.88 5.71
C LEU A 144 14.69 -8.26 4.64
N GLY A 145 14.80 -6.93 4.65
CA GLY A 145 15.65 -6.21 3.70
C GLY A 145 15.24 -6.43 2.24
N ALA A 146 15.94 -5.79 1.34
CA ALA A 146 15.74 -5.97 -0.10
C ALA A 146 16.50 -7.21 -0.62
N HIS A 147 16.03 -8.41 -0.30
CA HIS A 147 16.61 -9.68 -0.77
C HIS A 147 15.79 -10.27 -1.95
N PRO A 148 16.37 -11.15 -2.78
CA PRO A 148 15.61 -11.83 -3.83
C PRO A 148 14.33 -12.48 -3.29
N PRO A 149 13.17 -12.37 -4.01
CA PRO A 149 13.02 -11.86 -5.38
C PRO A 149 13.08 -10.33 -5.51
N PHE A 150 13.28 -9.59 -4.44
CA PHE A 150 13.36 -8.13 -4.37
C PHE A 150 14.81 -7.67 -4.61
N SER A 151 15.34 -7.93 -5.80
CA SER A 151 16.64 -7.42 -6.23
C SER A 151 16.48 -6.03 -6.84
N GLY A 152 17.40 -5.13 -6.52
CA GLY A 152 17.39 -3.75 -7.04
C GLY A 152 17.53 -2.68 -5.96
N GLY A 153 17.10 -2.95 -4.73
CA GLY A 153 17.34 -2.11 -3.55
C GLY A 153 17.27 -0.61 -3.82
N GLN A 154 18.37 0.10 -3.60
CA GLN A 154 18.47 1.55 -3.76
C GLN A 154 18.14 2.01 -5.18
N GLN A 155 18.66 1.35 -6.20
CA GLN A 155 18.40 1.74 -7.60
C GLN A 155 16.91 1.64 -7.96
N GLN A 156 16.20 0.64 -7.47
CA GLN A 156 14.76 0.49 -7.68
C GLN A 156 13.99 1.59 -6.94
N TRP A 157 14.44 1.96 -5.73
CA TRP A 157 13.86 3.05 -4.97
C TRP A 157 14.07 4.41 -5.62
N ASP A 158 15.29 4.68 -6.10
CA ASP A 158 15.61 5.92 -6.82
C ASP A 158 14.77 6.05 -8.10
N ALA A 159 14.59 4.94 -8.82
CA ALA A 159 13.71 4.90 -9.99
C ALA A 159 12.24 5.15 -9.62
N PHE A 160 11.77 4.63 -8.48
CA PHE A 160 10.43 4.86 -7.98
C PHE A 160 10.19 6.33 -7.60
N ILE A 161 11.14 6.98 -6.91
CA ILE A 161 11.05 8.41 -6.59
C ILE A 161 11.06 9.26 -7.86
N SER A 162 11.96 8.98 -8.81
CA SER A 162 12.00 9.67 -10.11
C SER A 162 10.71 9.48 -10.91
N TRP A 163 10.10 8.30 -10.83
CA TRP A 163 8.81 8.05 -11.47
C TRP A 163 7.67 8.90 -10.84
N TRP A 164 7.64 9.05 -9.50
CA TRP A 164 6.69 9.94 -8.84
C TRP A 164 6.77 11.36 -9.38
N GLU A 165 8.00 11.89 -9.47
CA GLU A 165 8.27 13.24 -9.99
C GLU A 165 7.82 13.40 -11.44
N ASN A 166 8.27 12.51 -12.31
CA ASN A 166 8.13 12.68 -13.76
C ASN A 166 6.79 12.19 -14.34
N GLU A 167 6.14 11.24 -13.69
CA GLU A 167 4.92 10.61 -14.21
C GLU A 167 3.67 10.99 -13.42
N GLU A 168 3.63 10.78 -12.10
CA GLU A 168 2.40 10.97 -11.33
C GLU A 168 2.07 12.45 -11.10
N ILE A 169 3.05 13.27 -10.75
CA ILE A 169 2.86 14.73 -10.61
C ILE A 169 2.41 15.32 -11.94
N GLU A 170 3.07 14.99 -13.05
CA GLU A 170 2.69 15.44 -14.38
C GLU A 170 1.32 14.89 -14.82
N LYS A 171 0.94 13.70 -14.42
CA LYS A 171 -0.38 13.13 -14.70
C LYS A 171 -1.49 13.91 -14.00
N VAL A 172 -1.32 14.23 -12.72
CA VAL A 172 -2.28 15.04 -11.95
C VAL A 172 -2.37 16.46 -12.50
N LYS A 173 -1.25 17.04 -12.92
CA LYS A 173 -1.19 18.34 -13.59
C LYS A 173 -2.00 18.33 -14.89
N ARG A 174 -1.81 17.33 -15.76
CA ARG A 174 -2.60 17.18 -17.01
C ARG A 174 -4.10 17.00 -16.76
N LEU A 175 -4.48 16.34 -15.66
CA LEU A 175 -5.88 16.17 -15.28
C LEU A 175 -6.51 17.44 -14.71
N GLY A 176 -5.72 18.48 -14.39
CA GLY A 176 -6.19 19.75 -13.85
C GLY A 176 -6.88 19.62 -12.48
N VAL A 177 -6.55 18.60 -11.70
CA VAL A 177 -7.16 18.35 -10.38
C VAL A 177 -6.67 19.28 -9.29
N LEU A 178 -5.48 19.87 -9.47
CA LEU A 178 -4.91 20.90 -8.62
C LEU A 178 -4.80 22.22 -9.42
N ASP A 179 -5.09 23.32 -8.76
CA ASP A 179 -4.81 24.65 -9.31
C ASP A 179 -3.30 24.95 -9.28
N PRO A 180 -2.84 26.01 -9.97
CA PRO A 180 -1.42 26.33 -10.06
C PRO A 180 -0.73 26.58 -8.72
N LEU A 181 -1.45 27.11 -7.72
CA LEU A 181 -0.89 27.37 -6.39
C LEU A 181 -0.56 26.05 -5.68
N HIS A 182 -1.53 25.13 -5.61
CA HIS A 182 -1.31 23.82 -4.99
C HIS A 182 -0.27 22.98 -5.74
N MET A 183 -0.20 23.11 -7.08
CA MET A 183 0.86 22.46 -7.86
C MET A 183 2.25 23.00 -7.51
N SER A 184 2.42 24.31 -7.36
CA SER A 184 3.69 24.92 -6.94
C SER A 184 4.09 24.46 -5.54
N GLN A 185 3.13 24.45 -4.61
CA GLN A 185 3.36 24.00 -3.22
C GLN A 185 3.79 22.52 -3.16
N LEU A 186 3.17 21.65 -3.95
CA LEU A 186 3.54 20.24 -4.04
C LEU A 186 4.98 20.08 -4.55
N GLN A 187 5.32 20.76 -5.64
CA GLN A 187 6.67 20.69 -6.21
C GLN A 187 7.73 21.22 -5.23
N GLU A 188 7.47 22.36 -4.60
CA GLU A 188 8.36 22.93 -3.58
C GLU A 188 8.60 21.99 -2.39
N GLN A 189 7.55 21.28 -1.93
CA GLN A 189 7.69 20.28 -0.86
C GLN A 189 8.52 19.09 -1.33
N PHE A 190 8.27 18.58 -2.52
CA PHE A 190 9.01 17.46 -3.09
C PHE A 190 10.50 17.81 -3.23
N ASP A 191 10.82 18.93 -3.87
CA ASP A 191 12.19 19.39 -4.09
C ASP A 191 12.95 19.62 -2.78
N HIS A 192 12.27 20.16 -1.77
CA HIS A 192 12.84 20.40 -0.45
C HIS A 192 13.20 19.11 0.30
N LEU A 193 12.38 18.08 0.17
CA LEU A 193 12.53 16.83 0.92
C LEU A 193 13.30 15.74 0.15
N GLN A 194 13.44 15.87 -1.17
CA GLN A 194 14.14 14.91 -2.01
C GLN A 194 15.55 14.52 -1.47
N PRO A 195 16.39 15.48 -1.00
CA PRO A 195 17.70 15.11 -0.43
C PRO A 195 17.62 14.24 0.82
N LEU A 196 16.56 14.37 1.61
CA LEU A 196 16.32 13.50 2.77
C LEU A 196 15.91 12.10 2.35
N LEU A 197 15.08 11.99 1.28
CA LEU A 197 14.63 10.70 0.77
C LEU A 197 15.78 9.86 0.23
N ALA A 198 16.80 10.47 -0.38
CA ALA A 198 17.98 9.78 -0.90
C ALA A 198 18.84 9.09 0.17
N GLN A 199 18.70 9.49 1.43
CA GLN A 199 19.48 8.95 2.56
C GLN A 199 18.69 7.95 3.40
N ARG A 200 17.43 7.66 3.03
CA ARG A 200 16.56 6.77 3.80
C ARG A 200 16.95 5.31 3.61
N PRO A 201 16.79 4.47 4.66
CA PRO A 201 17.06 3.04 4.54
C PRO A 201 16.07 2.38 3.57
N ILE A 202 16.54 1.39 2.83
CA ILE A 202 15.72 0.59 1.94
C ILE A 202 15.47 -0.77 2.56
N VAL A 203 14.19 -1.07 2.79
CA VAL A 203 13.69 -2.30 3.41
C VAL A 203 12.66 -2.97 2.50
N LEU A 204 12.19 -4.15 2.88
CA LEU A 204 11.03 -4.76 2.23
C LEU A 204 9.76 -4.12 2.79
N LEU A 205 9.03 -3.37 1.96
CA LEU A 205 7.72 -2.83 2.29
C LEU A 205 6.61 -3.87 2.10
N HIS A 206 5.50 -3.68 2.81
CA HIS A 206 4.22 -4.27 2.45
C HIS A 206 3.67 -3.67 1.15
N GLY A 207 3.91 -2.37 0.94
CA GLY A 207 3.63 -1.63 -0.30
C GLY A 207 2.22 -1.05 -0.43
N ASP A 208 1.21 -1.68 0.19
CA ASP A 208 -0.17 -1.19 0.27
C ASP A 208 -0.78 -1.43 1.66
N LEU A 209 -0.06 -1.04 2.73
CA LEU A 209 -0.46 -1.29 4.11
C LEU A 209 -1.57 -0.34 4.56
N GLN A 210 -2.81 -0.67 4.23
CA GLN A 210 -3.99 0.06 4.72
C GLN A 210 -4.48 -0.51 6.06
N THR A 211 -5.27 0.25 6.81
CA THR A 211 -5.87 -0.23 8.08
C THR A 211 -6.71 -1.50 7.90
N ALA A 212 -7.37 -1.65 6.75
CA ALA A 212 -8.13 -2.85 6.39
C ALA A 212 -7.27 -4.11 6.18
N HIS A 213 -5.96 -3.95 5.98
CA HIS A 213 -5.02 -5.05 5.80
C HIS A 213 -4.38 -5.52 7.11
N ILE A 214 -4.73 -4.92 8.25
CA ILE A 214 -4.37 -5.40 9.59
C ILE A 214 -5.64 -5.74 10.35
N LEU A 215 -5.84 -7.03 10.62
CA LEU A 215 -7.00 -7.49 11.37
C LEU A 215 -6.66 -7.64 12.86
N VAL A 216 -7.56 -7.16 13.70
CA VAL A 216 -7.46 -7.10 15.16
C VAL A 216 -8.56 -7.92 15.78
N ASP A 217 -8.23 -8.68 16.81
CA ASP A 217 -9.19 -9.44 17.60
C ASP A 217 -10.10 -8.47 18.40
N PRO A 218 -11.42 -8.60 18.28
CA PRO A 218 -12.35 -7.67 18.93
C PRO A 218 -12.40 -7.81 20.46
N GLN A 219 -11.86 -8.89 21.02
CA GLN A 219 -11.93 -9.18 22.47
C GLN A 219 -10.59 -8.91 23.16
N THR A 220 -9.48 -9.29 22.51
CA THR A 220 -8.13 -9.20 23.11
C THR A 220 -7.33 -8.02 22.60
N GLU A 221 -7.81 -7.33 21.57
CA GLU A 221 -7.10 -6.26 20.85
C GLU A 221 -5.71 -6.68 20.31
N GLN A 222 -5.49 -7.97 20.08
CA GLN A 222 -4.26 -8.47 19.47
C GLN A 222 -4.33 -8.41 17.95
N VAL A 223 -3.21 -8.18 17.31
CA VAL A 223 -3.09 -8.27 15.85
C VAL A 223 -3.19 -9.73 15.43
N LEU A 224 -4.22 -10.07 14.65
CA LEU A 224 -4.47 -11.41 14.15
C LEU A 224 -3.75 -11.72 12.86
N ALA A 225 -3.70 -10.77 11.93
CA ALA A 225 -3.06 -10.97 10.64
C ALA A 225 -2.77 -9.66 9.89
N PHE A 226 -1.66 -9.67 9.15
CA PHE A 226 -1.42 -8.81 8.00
C PHE A 226 -1.91 -9.52 6.75
N LEU A 227 -2.57 -8.80 5.86
CA LEU A 227 -3.19 -9.31 4.63
C LEU A 227 -2.65 -8.58 3.41
N ASP A 228 -2.73 -9.20 2.25
CA ASP A 228 -2.52 -8.59 0.94
C ASP A 228 -1.09 -8.07 0.69
N PHE A 229 -0.12 -8.98 0.60
CA PHE A 229 1.27 -8.69 0.28
C PHE A 229 1.56 -8.58 -1.23
N ALA A 230 0.54 -8.38 -2.07
CA ALA A 230 0.70 -8.38 -3.52
C ALA A 230 1.58 -7.23 -4.05
N ASP A 231 1.59 -6.10 -3.33
CA ASP A 231 2.33 -4.88 -3.68
C ASP A 231 3.67 -4.73 -2.93
N ALA A 232 4.12 -5.81 -2.26
CA ALA A 232 5.37 -5.79 -1.51
C ALA A 232 6.57 -5.47 -2.41
N GLN A 233 7.42 -4.51 -1.99
CA GLN A 233 8.54 -4.00 -2.78
C GLN A 233 9.61 -3.35 -1.90
N PRO A 234 10.84 -3.15 -2.40
CA PRO A 234 11.83 -2.36 -1.69
C PRO A 234 11.43 -0.89 -1.56
N GLY A 235 11.69 -0.26 -0.42
CA GLY A 235 11.46 1.17 -0.22
C GLY A 235 11.76 1.67 1.18
N ASP A 236 11.49 2.96 1.41
CA ASP A 236 11.62 3.60 2.72
C ASP A 236 10.52 3.07 3.67
N PRO A 237 10.85 2.58 4.88
CA PRO A 237 9.88 2.08 5.86
C PRO A 237 8.76 3.08 6.20
N LEU A 238 9.01 4.38 6.09
CA LEU A 238 7.98 5.41 6.33
C LEU A 238 6.85 5.39 5.31
N VAL A 239 7.03 4.78 4.13
CA VAL A 239 5.94 4.62 3.15
C VAL A 239 4.81 3.77 3.71
N ASP A 240 5.12 2.62 4.31
CA ASP A 240 4.09 1.76 4.91
C ASP A 240 3.37 2.46 6.07
N ILE A 241 4.11 3.19 6.91
CA ILE A 241 3.51 3.98 8.00
C ILE A 241 2.63 5.10 7.45
N ALA A 242 3.05 5.78 6.38
CA ALA A 242 2.27 6.84 5.75
C ALA A 242 0.96 6.31 5.15
N VAL A 243 1.01 5.16 4.45
CA VAL A 243 -0.18 4.52 3.88
C VAL A 243 -1.13 4.04 4.98
N LEU A 244 -0.61 3.41 6.03
CA LEU A 244 -1.41 2.92 7.16
C LEU A 244 -2.13 4.05 7.90
N THR A 245 -1.49 5.20 8.01
CA THR A 245 -2.00 6.37 8.75
C THR A 245 -2.66 7.43 7.87
N LEU A 246 -2.89 7.12 6.60
CA LEU A 246 -3.40 8.07 5.60
C LEU A 246 -4.75 8.69 6.00
N TRP A 247 -5.65 7.85 6.51
CA TRP A 247 -7.01 8.23 6.89
C TRP A 247 -7.26 8.22 8.41
N ASP A 248 -6.26 7.83 9.19
CA ASP A 248 -6.27 7.81 10.66
C ASP A 248 -4.88 8.26 11.18
N PRO A 249 -4.56 9.56 11.10
CA PRO A 249 -3.24 10.08 11.50
C PRO A 249 -2.91 9.85 12.98
N GLU A 250 -3.92 9.69 13.85
CA GLU A 250 -3.75 9.41 15.28
C GLU A 250 -3.04 8.07 15.55
N LEU A 251 -3.08 7.14 14.58
CA LEU A 251 -2.31 5.89 14.65
C LEU A 251 -0.79 6.11 14.67
N THR A 252 -0.30 7.24 14.15
CA THR A 252 1.14 7.46 13.91
C THR A 252 1.97 7.29 15.18
N ASP A 253 1.58 7.93 16.28
CA ASP A 253 2.35 7.89 17.52
C ASP A 253 2.37 6.47 18.12
N PHE A 254 1.26 5.75 18.10
CA PHE A 254 1.18 4.37 18.60
C PHE A 254 2.01 3.41 17.74
N LEU A 255 2.00 3.57 16.42
CA LEU A 255 2.81 2.76 15.50
C LEU A 255 4.29 3.00 15.72
N LEU A 256 4.73 4.27 15.81
CA LEU A 256 6.12 4.64 16.06
C LEU A 256 6.61 4.21 17.44
N GLU A 257 5.75 4.22 18.46
CA GLU A 257 6.09 3.65 19.78
C GLU A 257 6.37 2.14 19.70
N GLY A 258 5.66 1.43 18.81
CA GLY A 258 5.92 0.01 18.53
C GLY A 258 7.13 -0.22 17.62
N TYR A 259 7.35 0.66 16.66
CA TYR A 259 8.47 0.63 15.70
C TYR A 259 9.66 1.39 16.26
N SER A 260 10.45 0.74 17.11
CA SER A 260 11.46 1.39 17.94
C SER A 260 12.68 1.97 17.19
N ASP A 261 12.92 1.54 15.94
CA ASP A 261 14.07 1.98 15.14
C ASP A 261 13.86 3.33 14.43
N ILE A 262 12.63 3.82 14.43
CA ILE A 262 12.27 5.12 13.86
C ILE A 262 11.91 6.08 14.98
N ALA A 263 12.76 7.09 15.18
CA ALA A 263 12.47 8.15 16.14
C ALA A 263 11.34 9.08 15.63
N ASN A 264 10.43 9.46 16.52
CA ASN A 264 9.36 10.41 16.21
C ASN A 264 9.89 11.87 16.23
N THR A 265 10.68 12.22 15.22
CA THR A 265 11.31 13.54 15.05
C THR A 265 10.49 14.41 14.11
N GLU A 266 10.75 15.71 14.08
CA GLU A 266 10.16 16.62 13.10
C GLU A 266 10.52 16.22 11.66
N GLU A 267 11.73 15.72 11.40
CA GLU A 267 12.12 15.18 10.10
C GLU A 267 11.26 13.98 9.71
N THR A 268 11.05 13.02 10.63
CA THR A 268 10.15 11.86 10.40
C THR A 268 8.74 12.32 10.06
N LYS A 269 8.21 13.31 10.76
CA LYS A 269 6.87 13.86 10.49
C LYS A 269 6.77 14.53 9.12
N LEU A 270 7.81 15.27 8.72
CA LEU A 270 7.87 15.90 7.40
C LEU A 270 7.88 14.86 6.27
N VAL A 271 8.70 13.82 6.39
CA VAL A 271 8.76 12.74 5.41
C VAL A 271 7.43 11.97 5.35
N LEU A 272 6.82 11.65 6.49
CA LEU A 272 5.49 11.02 6.54
C LEU A 272 4.43 11.91 5.87
N SER A 273 4.47 13.22 6.10
CA SER A 273 3.55 14.16 5.44
C SER A 273 3.71 14.13 3.93
N LEU A 274 4.93 14.13 3.42
CA LEU A 274 5.19 14.01 1.99
C LEU A 274 4.66 12.69 1.41
N TYR A 275 4.95 11.55 2.03
CA TYR A 275 4.48 10.26 1.53
C TYR A 275 2.94 10.14 1.55
N ARG A 276 2.26 10.74 2.53
CA ARG A 276 0.79 10.84 2.52
C ARG A 276 0.28 11.69 1.35
N LEU A 277 0.92 12.84 1.09
CA LEU A 277 0.59 13.67 -0.07
C LEU A 277 0.77 12.89 -1.39
N LEU A 278 1.90 12.22 -1.55
CA LEU A 278 2.20 11.40 -2.73
C LEU A 278 1.18 10.24 -2.87
N ARG A 279 0.78 9.62 -1.77
CA ARG A 279 -0.24 8.56 -1.81
C ARG A 279 -1.61 9.09 -2.25
N HIS A 280 -2.08 10.20 -1.68
CA HIS A 280 -3.32 10.85 -2.13
C HIS A 280 -3.25 11.19 -3.62
N LEU A 281 -2.11 11.73 -4.07
CA LEU A 281 -1.87 12.08 -5.45
C LEU A 281 -2.03 10.87 -6.39
N ALA A 282 -1.40 9.73 -6.06
CA ALA A 282 -1.44 8.52 -6.89
C ALA A 282 -2.83 7.90 -6.98
N GLU A 283 -3.62 7.98 -5.92
CA GLU A 283 -4.95 7.40 -5.90
C GLU A 283 -5.93 8.15 -6.81
N ILE A 284 -5.79 9.45 -6.98
CA ILE A 284 -6.75 10.28 -7.74
C ILE A 284 -6.94 9.78 -9.18
N PRO A 285 -5.90 9.64 -10.01
CA PRO A 285 -6.08 9.14 -11.38
C PRO A 285 -6.64 7.73 -11.42
N TRP A 286 -6.18 6.87 -10.53
CA TRP A 286 -6.61 5.47 -10.42
C TRP A 286 -8.11 5.36 -10.09
N LEU A 287 -8.60 6.17 -9.16
CA LEU A 287 -10.02 6.24 -8.78
C LEU A 287 -10.89 6.80 -9.91
N LEU A 288 -10.43 7.87 -10.58
CA LEU A 288 -11.14 8.48 -11.68
C LEU A 288 -11.29 7.53 -12.88
N GLU A 289 -10.24 6.82 -13.24
CA GLU A 289 -10.26 5.82 -14.31
C GLU A 289 -11.25 4.69 -14.06
N ARG A 290 -11.54 4.38 -12.79
CA ARG A 290 -12.51 3.34 -12.37
C ARG A 290 -13.90 3.87 -12.04
N GLY A 291 -14.13 5.16 -12.19
CA GLY A 291 -15.42 5.78 -11.92
C GLY A 291 -15.73 6.02 -10.45
N PHE A 292 -14.77 5.86 -9.53
CA PHE A 292 -14.92 6.11 -8.09
C PHE A 292 -14.79 7.61 -7.75
N LYS A 293 -15.65 8.43 -8.38
CA LYS A 293 -15.57 9.90 -8.31
C LYS A 293 -15.58 10.45 -6.88
N ALA A 294 -16.47 9.97 -6.02
CA ALA A 294 -16.57 10.45 -4.64
C ALA A 294 -15.28 10.18 -3.83
N LEU A 295 -14.62 9.05 -4.06
CA LEU A 295 -13.34 8.74 -3.43
C LEU A 295 -12.21 9.60 -3.99
N ALA A 296 -12.20 9.86 -5.31
CA ALA A 296 -11.25 10.78 -5.92
C ALA A 296 -11.40 12.20 -5.37
N GLU A 297 -12.64 12.71 -5.23
CA GLU A 297 -12.94 14.01 -4.64
C GLU A 297 -12.47 14.09 -3.18
N ARG A 298 -12.66 13.03 -2.40
CA ARG A 298 -12.15 12.95 -1.02
C ARG A 298 -10.62 13.03 -0.97
N ASN A 299 -9.92 12.31 -1.86
CA ASN A 299 -8.46 12.38 -1.95
C ASN A 299 -7.97 13.76 -2.41
N MET A 300 -8.65 14.41 -3.36
CA MET A 300 -8.34 15.77 -3.79
C MET A 300 -8.50 16.79 -2.65
N ALA A 301 -9.57 16.68 -1.86
CA ALA A 301 -9.77 17.53 -0.70
C ALA A 301 -8.65 17.36 0.35
N ALA A 302 -8.35 16.12 0.74
CA ALA A 302 -7.29 15.82 1.70
C ALA A 302 -5.92 16.33 1.22
N LEU A 303 -5.62 16.18 -0.08
CA LEU A 303 -4.38 16.69 -0.68
C LEU A 303 -4.28 18.22 -0.57
N LYS A 304 -5.34 18.97 -0.93
CA LYS A 304 -5.38 20.43 -0.85
C LYS A 304 -5.28 20.93 0.59
N ASP A 305 -5.99 20.31 1.52
CA ASP A 305 -5.95 20.67 2.94
C ASP A 305 -4.54 20.49 3.51
N SER A 306 -3.87 19.38 3.16
CA SER A 306 -2.50 19.11 3.61
C SER A 306 -1.48 20.09 3.03
N LEU A 307 -1.61 20.47 1.75
CA LEU A 307 -0.75 21.47 1.12
C LEU A 307 -0.93 22.85 1.76
N SER A 308 -2.18 23.24 2.03
CA SER A 308 -2.50 24.52 2.68
C SER A 308 -1.96 24.60 4.11
N ALA A 309 -2.08 23.53 4.89
CA ALA A 309 -1.57 23.48 6.28
C ALA A 309 -0.03 23.60 6.33
N SER A 310 0.67 22.93 5.42
CA SER A 310 2.14 22.98 5.33
C SER A 310 2.67 24.38 5.01
N HIS A 311 1.95 25.13 4.19
CA HIS A 311 2.33 26.51 3.85
C HIS A 311 2.21 27.46 5.05
N HIS A 312 1.16 27.35 5.85
CA HIS A 312 0.97 28.17 7.06
C HIS A 312 2.04 27.91 8.13
N SER A 313 2.46 26.66 8.30
CA SER A 313 3.53 26.29 9.24
C SER A 313 4.91 26.87 8.87
N ARG A 314 5.19 27.08 7.57
CA ARG A 314 6.44 27.70 7.09
C ARG A 314 6.43 29.22 7.16
N ALA A 315 5.26 29.86 7.16
CA ALA A 315 5.10 31.31 7.24
C ALA A 315 5.32 31.88 8.65
N LEU A 316 5.50 31.06 9.68
CA LEU A 316 5.87 31.52 11.01
C LEU A 316 7.34 31.99 11.01
N PRO A 317 7.68 33.20 11.49
CA PRO A 317 9.01 33.76 11.43
C PRO A 317 10.02 32.87 12.18
N ARG A 318 11.20 32.67 11.58
CA ARG A 318 12.37 32.13 12.28
C ARG A 318 12.67 33.06 13.45
N MET A 319 12.15 32.77 14.63
CA MET A 319 12.59 33.43 15.87
C MET A 319 13.97 32.83 16.23
N GLY A 320 15.01 33.58 16.01
CA GLY A 320 16.34 33.19 16.52
C GLY A 320 17.55 33.63 15.73
N GLU A 321 17.57 34.81 15.10
CA GLU A 321 18.84 35.52 14.93
C GLU A 321 19.15 36.26 16.24
N HIS A 322 19.92 35.65 17.10
CA HIS A 322 20.52 36.33 18.22
C HIS A 322 21.39 37.49 17.71
N ALA A 323 20.94 38.68 17.99
CA ALA A 323 21.77 39.86 17.93
C ALA A 323 23.01 39.64 18.79
N SER A 324 24.16 39.46 18.14
CA SER A 324 25.46 39.65 18.77
C SER A 324 25.60 41.16 19.03
N GLY A 325 25.21 41.57 20.26
CA GLY A 325 25.47 42.91 20.75
C GLY A 325 26.97 43.05 21.00
N GLU A 326 27.61 43.88 20.23
CA GLU A 326 28.85 44.52 20.57
C GLU A 326 28.67 45.25 21.89
N SER A 327 29.58 44.99 22.81
CA SER A 327 29.84 45.89 23.98
C SER A 327 31.32 46.20 23.98
N GLY A 328 31.59 47.48 23.81
CA GLY A 328 32.93 48.07 23.92
C GLY A 328 33.50 48.00 25.36
#